data_2883aaca54c6ffe813dd9be4f8683efd
#
_entry.id   2883aaca54c6ffe813dd9be4f8683efd
#
_cell.length_a   1.000
_cell.length_b   1.000
_cell.length_c   1.000
_cell.angle_alpha   90.00
_cell.angle_beta   90.00
_cell.angle_gamma   90.00
#
_symmetry.space_group_name_H-M   'P 1'
#
loop_
_entity.id
_entity.type
_entity.pdbx_description
1 polymer ?
#
loop_
_entity_poly.entity_id
_entity_poly.type
_entity_poly.pdbx_seq_one_letter_code
_entity_poly.pdbx_strand_id
1 'polypeptide(L)'
;MDNMVYPLHFLDFETVRFAIPKFQNTYSYQQIPFQYSLHTIERQNSEVLSSAFLAEPSKDFREDFLVSLLKDLGTEGTILVWNIGFERSKMYDLSFLFPQYQSQIKAVTERMVDLAIPFQKRWFYHHLFSCSFSIKQVLPVIAPDLSYKNLTVNNGDDASVLFMKMMMEPNKDWTTERKHLLDYCALDTYAMVVILKCLNTLV
;
A
#
# COMPACT_ATOMS: atom_id res chain seq x y z
N MET A 1 13.62 -10.73 -12.68
CA MET A 1 12.27 -11.15 -12.23
C MET A 1 12.16 -12.65 -11.94
N ASP A 2 13.22 -13.41 -12.17
CA ASP A 2 13.23 -14.89 -12.12
C ASP A 2 13.08 -15.53 -10.72
N ASN A 3 12.99 -14.74 -9.66
CA ASN A 3 12.92 -15.24 -8.28
C ASN A 3 11.57 -14.95 -7.57
N MET A 4 10.53 -14.57 -8.33
CA MET A 4 9.21 -14.34 -7.72
C MET A 4 8.49 -15.66 -7.51
N VAL A 5 7.98 -15.88 -6.30
CA VAL A 5 7.24 -17.09 -5.90
C VAL A 5 5.78 -16.72 -5.71
N TYR A 6 4.89 -17.51 -6.29
CA TYR A 6 3.44 -17.35 -6.08
C TYR A 6 3.02 -17.82 -4.68
N PRO A 7 1.94 -17.24 -4.12
CA PRO A 7 1.15 -16.14 -4.66
C PRO A 7 1.95 -14.84 -4.76
N LEU A 8 1.60 -13.98 -5.75
CA LEU A 8 2.14 -12.63 -5.85
C LEU A 8 1.17 -11.66 -5.17
N HIS A 9 1.64 -11.00 -4.14
CA HIS A 9 0.90 -10.00 -3.38
C HIS A 9 1.38 -8.60 -3.77
N PHE A 10 0.47 -7.71 -4.13
CA PHE A 10 0.75 -6.30 -4.43
C PHE A 10 0.18 -5.46 -3.30
N LEU A 11 1.03 -4.86 -2.50
CA LEU A 11 0.69 -4.23 -1.25
C LEU A 11 1.03 -2.74 -1.26
N ASP A 12 0.11 -1.92 -0.72
CA ASP A 12 0.31 -0.50 -0.47
C ASP A 12 -0.38 -0.05 0.81
N PHE A 13 0.19 0.97 1.49
CA PHE A 13 -0.28 1.51 2.76
C PHE A 13 -0.64 2.99 2.66
N GLU A 14 -1.76 3.38 3.29
CA GLU A 14 -2.04 4.77 3.61
C GLU A 14 -1.79 5.06 5.09
N THR A 15 -1.19 6.22 5.37
CA THR A 15 -0.78 6.59 6.72
C THR A 15 -1.37 7.92 7.18
N VAL A 16 -1.65 8.01 8.47
CA VAL A 16 -2.01 9.26 9.16
C VAL A 16 -0.88 9.69 10.10
N ARG A 17 -0.72 11.00 10.27
CA ARG A 17 0.29 11.58 11.17
C ARG A 17 -0.30 12.71 12.00
N PHE A 18 0.11 12.81 13.25
CA PHE A 18 -0.39 13.81 14.18
C PHE A 18 0.76 14.67 14.71
N ALA A 19 0.55 16.00 14.77
CA ALA A 19 1.50 16.91 15.40
C ALA A 19 1.61 16.63 16.91
N ILE A 20 0.45 16.39 17.57
CA ILE A 20 0.37 15.92 18.94
C ILE A 20 0.02 14.44 18.89
N PRO A 21 0.85 13.54 19.45
CA PRO A 21 0.60 12.11 19.45
C PRO A 21 -0.79 11.75 19.97
N LYS A 22 -1.55 11.00 19.19
CA LYS A 22 -2.92 10.59 19.57
C LYS A 22 -2.96 9.22 20.25
N PHE A 23 -1.98 8.37 19.95
CA PHE A 23 -1.89 7.03 20.50
C PHE A 23 -0.68 6.89 21.43
N GLN A 24 -0.78 6.00 22.41
CA GLN A 24 0.37 5.69 23.29
C GLN A 24 1.54 5.11 22.48
N ASN A 25 2.76 5.38 22.94
CA ASN A 25 3.99 4.93 22.30
C ASN A 25 4.15 5.43 20.86
N THR A 26 3.68 6.64 20.56
CA THR A 26 3.90 7.34 19.30
C THR A 26 4.59 8.67 19.53
N TYR A 27 5.22 9.22 18.49
CA TYR A 27 5.87 10.52 18.51
C TYR A 27 5.24 11.48 17.47
N SER A 28 5.54 12.77 17.58
CA SER A 28 5.03 13.80 16.68
C SER A 28 5.36 13.47 15.22
N TYR A 29 4.35 13.57 14.37
CA TYR A 29 4.44 13.31 12.92
C TYR A 29 4.84 11.87 12.54
N GLN A 30 4.78 10.92 13.47
CA GLN A 30 4.93 9.51 13.13
C GLN A 30 3.82 9.10 12.15
N GLN A 31 4.21 8.46 11.05
CA GLN A 31 3.28 7.92 10.07
C GLN A 31 2.73 6.59 10.56
N ILE A 32 1.46 6.55 10.84
CA ILE A 32 0.72 5.39 11.38
C ILE A 32 -0.15 4.83 10.26
N PRO A 33 0.06 3.58 9.82
CA PRO A 33 -0.77 3.00 8.78
C PRO A 33 -2.19 2.78 9.28
N PHE A 34 -3.18 3.28 8.52
CA PHE A 34 -4.61 3.16 8.84
C PHE A 34 -5.38 2.38 7.78
N GLN A 35 -4.78 2.18 6.62
CA GLN A 35 -5.37 1.47 5.50
C GLN A 35 -4.29 0.68 4.76
N TYR A 36 -4.67 -0.49 4.23
CA TYR A 36 -3.94 -1.13 3.16
C TYR A 36 -4.88 -1.57 2.04
N SER A 37 -4.32 -1.70 0.86
CA SER A 37 -4.90 -2.45 -0.24
C SER A 37 -3.97 -3.60 -0.61
N LEU A 38 -4.54 -4.71 -1.00
CA LEU A 38 -3.83 -5.92 -1.41
C LEU A 38 -4.50 -6.52 -2.65
N HIS A 39 -3.75 -6.61 -3.75
CA HIS A 39 -4.13 -7.46 -4.86
C HIS A 39 -3.27 -8.73 -4.85
N THR A 40 -3.89 -9.87 -5.14
CA THR A 40 -3.19 -11.17 -5.09
C THR A 40 -3.42 -11.94 -6.38
N ILE A 41 -2.33 -12.50 -6.92
CA ILE A 41 -2.34 -13.46 -8.03
C ILE A 41 -1.84 -14.79 -7.46
N GLU A 42 -2.74 -15.77 -7.31
CA GLU A 42 -2.45 -17.05 -6.66
C GLU A 42 -1.46 -17.90 -7.46
N ARG A 43 -1.56 -17.86 -8.78
CA ARG A 43 -0.70 -18.59 -9.73
C ARG A 43 -0.69 -17.90 -11.08
N GLN A 44 0.23 -18.27 -11.91
CA GLN A 44 0.33 -17.72 -13.28
C GLN A 44 -1.02 -17.84 -14.00
N ASN A 45 -1.48 -16.73 -14.60
CA ASN A 45 -2.74 -16.59 -15.33
C ASN A 45 -4.01 -16.79 -14.49
N SER A 46 -3.95 -16.81 -13.17
CA SER A 46 -5.16 -16.76 -12.34
C SER A 46 -5.78 -15.37 -12.31
N GLU A 47 -7.03 -15.30 -11.89
CA GLU A 47 -7.71 -14.04 -11.63
C GLU A 47 -6.98 -13.23 -10.54
N VAL A 48 -7.13 -11.92 -10.59
CA VAL A 48 -6.62 -11.01 -9.58
C VAL A 48 -7.65 -10.88 -8.47
N LEU A 49 -7.32 -11.36 -7.30
CA LEU A 49 -8.13 -11.18 -6.10
C LEU A 49 -7.79 -9.85 -5.43
N SER A 50 -8.73 -9.26 -4.70
CA SER A 50 -8.51 -8.04 -3.93
C SER A 50 -9.01 -8.17 -2.52
N SER A 51 -8.24 -7.68 -1.56
CA SER A 51 -8.64 -7.45 -0.18
C SER A 51 -8.14 -6.08 0.29
N ALA A 52 -8.76 -5.54 1.32
CA ALA A 52 -8.37 -4.26 1.88
C ALA A 52 -8.76 -4.16 3.36
N PHE A 53 -8.04 -3.33 4.07
CA PHE A 53 -8.41 -2.89 5.42
C PHE A 53 -8.50 -1.37 5.42
N LEU A 54 -9.54 -0.83 6.04
CA LEU A 54 -9.68 0.57 6.37
C LEU A 54 -10.11 0.70 7.83
N ALA A 55 -9.28 1.35 8.61
CA ALA A 55 -9.45 1.48 10.05
C ALA A 55 -10.77 2.13 10.45
N GLU A 56 -11.28 1.74 11.64
CA GLU A 56 -12.35 2.45 12.31
C GLU A 56 -11.79 3.68 13.04
N PRO A 57 -12.27 4.89 12.71
CA PRO A 57 -11.69 6.13 13.22
C PRO A 57 -11.93 6.37 14.72
N SER A 58 -12.85 5.62 15.35
CA SER A 58 -13.28 5.81 16.73
C SER A 58 -12.41 5.12 17.79
N LYS A 59 -11.46 4.24 17.37
CA LYS A 59 -10.63 3.45 18.29
C LYS A 59 -9.15 3.42 17.87
N ASP A 60 -8.29 2.83 18.71
CA ASP A 60 -6.94 2.47 18.30
C ASP A 60 -7.02 1.26 17.39
N PHE A 61 -6.60 1.45 16.16
CA PHE A 61 -6.75 0.48 15.06
C PHE A 61 -5.45 -0.23 14.72
N ARG A 62 -4.33 0.09 15.37
CA ARG A 62 -2.99 -0.34 14.94
C ARG A 62 -2.81 -1.86 15.01
N GLU A 63 -3.34 -2.50 16.06
CA GLU A 63 -3.27 -3.95 16.19
C GLU A 63 -4.23 -4.63 15.20
N ASP A 64 -5.47 -4.11 15.05
CA ASP A 64 -6.43 -4.63 14.06
C ASP A 64 -5.88 -4.57 12.63
N PHE A 65 -5.23 -3.45 12.28
CA PHE A 65 -4.52 -3.30 11.01
C PHE A 65 -3.48 -4.41 10.81
N LEU A 66 -2.60 -4.60 11.80
CA LEU A 66 -1.52 -5.57 11.72
C LEU A 66 -2.05 -7.00 11.62
N VAL A 67 -3.00 -7.37 12.46
CA VAL A 67 -3.59 -8.74 12.48
C VAL A 67 -4.29 -9.03 11.15
N SER A 68 -5.06 -8.08 10.62
CA SER A 68 -5.69 -8.21 9.32
C SER A 68 -4.67 -8.40 8.19
N LEU A 69 -3.63 -7.56 8.17
CA LEU A 69 -2.57 -7.62 7.16
C LEU A 69 -1.82 -8.96 7.18
N LEU A 70 -1.42 -9.43 8.36
CA LEU A 70 -0.69 -10.70 8.51
C LEU A 70 -1.55 -11.88 8.07
N LYS A 71 -2.86 -11.85 8.34
CA LYS A 71 -3.81 -12.86 7.89
C LYS A 71 -3.91 -12.89 6.37
N ASP A 72 -4.06 -11.72 5.72
CA ASP A 72 -4.27 -11.62 4.28
C ASP A 72 -3.00 -11.97 3.47
N LEU A 73 -1.81 -11.64 4.01
CA LEU A 73 -0.53 -11.96 3.36
C LEU A 73 -0.10 -13.42 3.55
N GLY A 74 -0.66 -14.13 4.51
CA GLY A 74 -0.26 -15.50 4.80
C GLY A 74 1.25 -15.67 5.01
N THR A 75 1.73 -16.90 4.82
CA THR A 75 3.13 -17.27 5.09
C THR A 75 4.00 -17.44 3.85
N GLU A 76 3.41 -17.43 2.66
CA GLU A 76 4.10 -17.76 1.40
C GLU A 76 3.97 -16.64 0.37
N GLY A 77 4.72 -16.75 -0.71
CA GLY A 77 4.63 -15.87 -1.86
C GLY A 77 5.49 -14.61 -1.76
N THR A 78 5.63 -13.92 -2.89
CA THR A 78 6.37 -12.66 -3.01
C THR A 78 5.44 -11.48 -2.77
N ILE A 79 5.88 -10.51 -1.97
CA ILE A 79 5.14 -9.28 -1.68
C ILE A 79 5.78 -8.15 -2.47
N LEU A 80 5.05 -7.64 -3.46
CA LEU A 80 5.47 -6.55 -4.33
C LEU A 80 4.94 -5.23 -3.76
N VAL A 81 5.83 -4.26 -3.62
CA VAL A 81 5.55 -2.91 -3.14
C VAL A 81 6.17 -1.87 -4.07
N TRP A 82 5.71 -0.62 -3.96
CA TRP A 82 6.27 0.51 -4.71
C TRP A 82 7.00 1.47 -3.78
N ASN A 83 8.25 1.27 -3.50
CA ASN A 83 9.07 1.95 -2.48
C ASN A 83 9.16 1.15 -1.17
N ILE A 84 9.86 0.04 -1.25
CA ILE A 84 10.02 -0.92 -0.14
C ILE A 84 10.47 -0.30 1.19
N GLY A 85 11.19 0.83 1.13
CA GLY A 85 11.67 1.54 2.32
C GLY A 85 10.52 2.09 3.17
N PHE A 86 9.44 2.51 2.52
CA PHE A 86 8.25 3.02 3.21
C PHE A 86 7.52 1.90 3.95
N GLU A 87 7.10 0.85 3.25
CA GLU A 87 6.34 -0.25 3.86
C GLU A 87 7.14 -0.96 4.95
N ARG A 88 8.41 -1.25 4.71
CA ARG A 88 9.30 -1.84 5.73
C ARG A 88 9.41 -1.00 6.98
N SER A 89 9.51 0.33 6.85
CA SER A 89 9.59 1.21 8.02
C SER A 89 8.31 1.15 8.87
N LYS A 90 7.13 1.07 8.23
CA LYS A 90 5.85 0.94 8.96
C LYS A 90 5.72 -0.41 9.65
N MET A 91 6.12 -1.49 8.97
CA MET A 91 6.16 -2.83 9.57
C MET A 91 7.15 -2.89 10.75
N TYR A 92 8.28 -2.20 10.64
CA TYR A 92 9.25 -2.10 11.72
C TYR A 92 8.70 -1.37 12.94
N ASP A 93 8.05 -0.21 12.74
CA ASP A 93 7.39 0.53 13.82
C ASP A 93 6.34 -0.34 14.53
N LEU A 94 5.55 -1.11 13.79
CA LEU A 94 4.56 -2.03 14.34
C LEU A 94 5.21 -3.20 15.11
N SER A 95 6.39 -3.67 14.69
CA SER A 95 7.11 -4.74 15.40
C SER A 95 7.60 -4.34 16.78
N PHE A 96 7.96 -3.06 16.98
CA PHE A 96 8.27 -2.52 18.29
C PHE A 96 7.04 -2.35 19.17
N LEU A 97 5.95 -1.91 18.57
CA LEU A 97 4.71 -1.69 19.29
C LEU A 97 4.05 -2.98 19.73
N PHE A 98 4.15 -4.04 18.90
CA PHE A 98 3.53 -5.34 19.10
C PHE A 98 4.56 -6.47 19.01
N PRO A 99 5.42 -6.65 20.04
CA PRO A 99 6.51 -7.62 20.02
C PRO A 99 6.07 -9.08 19.80
N GLN A 100 4.80 -9.40 20.16
CA GLN A 100 4.21 -10.73 19.95
C GLN A 100 4.10 -11.12 18.45
N TYR A 101 4.09 -10.15 17.54
CA TYR A 101 4.02 -10.38 16.08
C TYR A 101 5.38 -10.21 15.38
N GLN A 102 6.47 -9.95 16.11
CA GLN A 102 7.78 -9.63 15.54
C GLN A 102 8.28 -10.68 14.54
N SER A 103 8.13 -11.96 14.86
CA SER A 103 8.56 -13.06 13.97
C SER A 103 7.77 -13.09 12.67
N GLN A 104 6.46 -12.86 12.73
CA GLN A 104 5.58 -12.82 11.56
C GLN A 104 5.89 -11.60 10.69
N ILE A 105 6.08 -10.42 11.31
CA ILE A 105 6.47 -9.19 10.62
C ILE A 105 7.81 -9.38 9.89
N LYS A 106 8.79 -10.00 10.56
CA LYS A 106 10.08 -10.32 9.94
C LYS A 106 9.90 -11.20 8.71
N ALA A 107 9.14 -12.29 8.82
CA ALA A 107 8.87 -13.20 7.70
C ALA A 107 8.17 -12.48 6.52
N VAL A 108 7.24 -11.57 6.79
CA VAL A 108 6.58 -10.72 5.78
C VAL A 108 7.60 -9.80 5.11
N THR A 109 8.41 -9.08 5.88
CA THR A 109 9.36 -8.10 5.33
C THR A 109 10.49 -8.74 4.51
N GLU A 110 10.87 -9.99 4.81
CA GLU A 110 11.85 -10.77 4.04
C GLU A 110 11.33 -11.17 2.65
N ARG A 111 10.02 -11.28 2.46
CA ARG A 111 9.36 -11.58 1.17
C ARG A 111 9.10 -10.35 0.31
N MET A 112 9.33 -9.13 0.83
CA MET A 112 9.07 -7.89 0.10
C MET A 112 10.09 -7.63 -0.99
N VAL A 113 9.60 -7.28 -2.17
CA VAL A 113 10.37 -6.90 -3.37
C VAL A 113 9.89 -5.54 -3.88
N ASP A 114 10.83 -4.65 -4.19
CA ASP A 114 10.52 -3.30 -4.71
C ASP A 114 10.33 -3.34 -6.24
N LEU A 115 9.10 -3.16 -6.68
CA LEU A 115 8.74 -3.12 -8.10
C LEU A 115 9.19 -1.83 -8.79
N ALA A 116 9.51 -0.76 -8.05
CA ALA A 116 9.98 0.49 -8.61
C ALA A 116 11.46 0.43 -9.10
N ILE A 117 12.24 -0.59 -8.71
CA ILE A 117 13.67 -0.69 -9.03
C ILE A 117 13.98 -0.54 -10.53
N PRO A 118 13.29 -1.20 -11.48
CA PRO A 118 13.56 -1.04 -12.91
C PRO A 118 13.47 0.42 -13.38
N PHE A 119 12.56 1.18 -12.82
CA PHE A 119 12.32 2.60 -13.12
C PHE A 119 13.35 3.49 -12.43
N GLN A 120 13.64 3.26 -11.15
CA GLN A 120 14.67 3.97 -10.38
C GLN A 120 16.06 3.82 -11.01
N LYS A 121 16.39 2.61 -11.46
CA LYS A 121 17.67 2.28 -12.12
C LYS A 121 17.68 2.64 -13.60
N ARG A 122 16.55 3.14 -14.16
CA ARG A 122 16.38 3.44 -15.58
C ARG A 122 16.64 2.24 -16.51
N TRP A 123 16.43 1.03 -16.03
CA TRP A 123 16.42 -0.17 -16.89
C TRP A 123 15.20 -0.17 -17.81
N PHE A 124 14.09 0.40 -17.30
CA PHE A 124 12.93 0.76 -18.10
C PHE A 124 12.73 2.28 -18.00
N TYR A 125 12.81 2.98 -19.12
CA TYR A 125 12.69 4.44 -19.19
C TYR A 125 11.82 4.88 -20.36
N HIS A 126 11.00 5.87 -20.13
CA HIS A 126 10.25 6.57 -21.17
C HIS A 126 10.30 8.07 -20.91
N HIS A 127 10.39 8.89 -21.98
CA HIS A 127 10.55 10.35 -21.85
C HIS A 127 9.38 11.02 -21.09
N LEU A 128 8.16 10.47 -21.18
CA LEU A 128 6.99 10.97 -20.45
C LEU A 128 7.04 10.73 -18.94
N PHE A 129 8.00 9.93 -18.43
CA PHE A 129 8.20 9.80 -16.98
C PHE A 129 8.75 11.07 -16.34
N SER A 130 9.20 12.06 -17.15
CA SER A 130 9.71 13.36 -16.65
C SER A 130 10.77 13.22 -15.55
N CYS A 131 11.66 12.24 -15.69
CA CYS A 131 12.68 11.85 -14.71
C CYS A 131 12.13 11.38 -13.34
N SER A 132 10.84 11.11 -13.24
CA SER A 132 10.20 10.55 -12.05
C SER A 132 9.98 9.05 -12.19
N PHE A 133 10.07 8.34 -11.07
CA PHE A 133 9.67 6.94 -10.97
C PHE A 133 8.45 6.75 -10.06
N SER A 134 7.72 7.82 -9.75
CA SER A 134 6.45 7.72 -9.04
C SER A 134 5.47 6.86 -9.84
N ILE A 135 4.73 6.00 -9.17
CA ILE A 135 3.71 5.16 -9.82
C ILE A 135 2.69 6.01 -10.60
N LYS A 136 2.38 7.21 -10.11
CA LYS A 136 1.48 8.18 -10.76
C LYS A 136 2.02 8.78 -12.06
N GLN A 137 3.32 8.71 -12.28
CA GLN A 137 3.97 9.10 -13.54
C GLN A 137 4.18 7.90 -14.46
N VAL A 138 4.43 6.74 -13.89
CA VAL A 138 4.70 5.51 -14.64
C VAL A 138 3.39 4.92 -15.20
N LEU A 139 2.36 4.80 -14.39
CA LEU A 139 1.10 4.16 -14.77
C LEU A 139 0.45 4.75 -16.03
N PRO A 140 0.27 6.09 -16.18
CA PRO A 140 -0.39 6.66 -17.37
C PRO A 140 0.34 6.41 -18.69
N VAL A 141 1.64 6.12 -18.61
CA VAL A 141 2.45 5.79 -19.80
C VAL A 141 2.29 4.32 -20.18
N ILE A 142 2.19 3.44 -19.19
CA ILE A 142 2.04 1.99 -19.38
C ILE A 142 0.58 1.62 -19.70
N ALA A 143 -0.37 2.24 -19.00
CA ALA A 143 -1.81 1.99 -19.11
C ALA A 143 -2.58 3.32 -19.16
N PRO A 144 -2.67 3.98 -20.33
CA PRO A 144 -3.29 5.31 -20.46
C PRO A 144 -4.76 5.39 -20.01
N ASP A 145 -5.46 4.26 -20.05
CA ASP A 145 -6.86 4.16 -19.63
C ASP A 145 -7.03 4.16 -18.10
N LEU A 146 -5.95 3.96 -17.36
CA LEU A 146 -5.94 4.01 -15.90
C LEU A 146 -5.41 5.36 -15.42
N SER A 147 -6.22 6.08 -14.63
CA SER A 147 -5.87 7.43 -14.20
C SER A 147 -6.38 7.77 -12.82
N TYR A 148 -5.52 8.41 -12.02
CA TYR A 148 -5.89 8.99 -10.71
C TYR A 148 -6.72 10.27 -10.82
N LYS A 149 -6.80 10.89 -12.02
CA LYS A 149 -7.43 12.22 -12.22
C LYS A 149 -8.91 12.26 -11.87
N ASN A 150 -9.58 11.12 -11.96
CA ASN A 150 -11.03 11.03 -11.70
C ASN A 150 -11.33 10.62 -10.25
N LEU A 151 -10.31 10.41 -9.42
CA LEU A 151 -10.49 10.08 -8.02
C LEU A 151 -10.63 11.35 -7.18
N THR A 152 -11.55 11.35 -6.22
CA THR A 152 -11.73 12.44 -5.25
C THR A 152 -10.52 12.55 -4.32
N VAL A 153 -10.00 11.40 -3.86
CA VAL A 153 -8.71 11.29 -3.18
C VAL A 153 -7.70 10.87 -4.24
N ASN A 154 -6.64 11.63 -4.43
CA ASN A 154 -5.67 11.38 -5.50
C ASN A 154 -4.20 11.44 -5.03
N ASN A 155 -3.98 11.64 -3.73
CA ASN A 155 -2.66 11.59 -3.10
C ASN A 155 -2.77 11.20 -1.62
N GLY A 156 -1.65 10.75 -1.03
CA GLY A 156 -1.61 10.27 0.36
C GLY A 156 -1.84 11.36 1.41
N ASP A 157 -1.51 12.63 1.12
CA ASP A 157 -1.80 13.74 2.05
C ASP A 157 -3.31 13.99 2.13
N ASP A 158 -4.03 13.95 1.02
CA ASP A 158 -5.51 14.05 1.01
C ASP A 158 -6.14 12.87 1.74
N ALA A 159 -5.63 11.65 1.55
CA ALA A 159 -6.07 10.46 2.28
C ALA A 159 -5.88 10.62 3.80
N SER A 160 -4.70 11.08 4.22
CA SER A 160 -4.37 11.35 5.62
C SER A 160 -5.31 12.40 6.24
N VAL A 161 -5.53 13.53 5.54
CA VAL A 161 -6.41 14.62 6.00
C VAL A 161 -7.85 14.14 6.09
N LEU A 162 -8.32 13.36 5.13
CA LEU A 162 -9.68 12.82 5.13
C LEU A 162 -9.88 11.87 6.32
N PHE A 163 -8.95 10.96 6.56
CA PHE A 163 -9.03 10.06 7.69
C PHE A 163 -8.97 10.80 9.05
N MET A 164 -8.14 11.86 9.17
CA MET A 164 -8.14 12.72 10.37
C MET A 164 -9.49 13.38 10.62
N LYS A 165 -10.18 13.87 9.57
CA LYS A 165 -11.55 14.43 9.71
C LYS A 165 -12.53 13.37 10.22
N MET A 166 -12.45 12.13 9.70
CA MET A 166 -13.28 11.04 10.20
C MET A 166 -13.04 10.75 11.67
N MET A 167 -11.78 10.83 12.14
CA MET A 167 -11.44 10.68 13.56
C MET A 167 -11.94 11.82 14.46
N MET A 168 -12.13 13.02 13.91
CA MET A 168 -12.67 14.18 14.64
C MET A 168 -14.20 14.13 14.74
N GLU A 169 -14.86 13.52 13.77
CA GLU A 169 -16.32 13.44 13.66
C GLU A 169 -16.79 11.97 13.56
N PRO A 170 -16.51 11.10 14.56
CA PRO A 170 -16.70 9.66 14.43
C PRO A 170 -18.18 9.23 14.30
N ASN A 171 -19.12 10.11 14.63
CA ASN A 171 -20.56 9.84 14.54
C ASN A 171 -21.20 10.28 13.22
N LYS A 172 -20.43 10.93 12.33
CA LYS A 172 -20.90 11.32 11.00
C LYS A 172 -20.91 10.11 10.07
N ASP A 173 -21.85 10.10 9.12
CA ASP A 173 -21.82 9.12 8.03
C ASP A 173 -20.69 9.45 7.05
N TRP A 174 -19.71 8.56 6.99
CA TRP A 174 -18.53 8.66 6.14
C TRP A 174 -18.50 7.59 5.04
N THR A 175 -19.64 6.98 4.73
CA THR A 175 -19.72 5.86 3.77
C THR A 175 -19.11 6.21 2.41
N THR A 176 -19.42 7.40 1.89
CA THR A 176 -18.90 7.87 0.60
C THR A 176 -17.39 8.10 0.64
N GLU A 177 -16.92 8.80 1.66
CA GLU A 177 -15.49 9.13 1.83
C GLU A 177 -14.63 7.87 2.09
N ARG A 178 -15.16 6.91 2.86
CA ARG A 178 -14.52 5.60 3.04
C ARG A 178 -14.33 4.88 1.71
N LYS A 179 -15.35 4.94 0.84
CA LYS A 179 -15.23 4.38 -0.51
C LYS A 179 -14.15 5.09 -1.32
N HIS A 180 -14.05 6.42 -1.26
CA HIS A 180 -12.99 7.15 -1.95
C HIS A 180 -11.58 6.76 -1.50
N LEU A 181 -11.38 6.53 -0.18
CA LEU A 181 -10.11 6.03 0.37
C LEU A 181 -9.79 4.63 -0.16
N LEU A 182 -10.77 3.73 -0.16
CA LEU A 182 -10.61 2.37 -0.67
C LEU A 182 -10.29 2.36 -2.17
N ASP A 183 -11.02 3.13 -2.97
CA ASP A 183 -10.83 3.22 -4.43
C ASP A 183 -9.43 3.76 -4.77
N TYR A 184 -8.93 4.73 -4.01
CA TYR A 184 -7.62 5.32 -4.21
C TYR A 184 -6.48 4.30 -3.95
N CYS A 185 -6.44 3.71 -2.76
CA CYS A 185 -5.40 2.74 -2.40
C CYS A 185 -5.48 1.47 -3.27
N ALA A 186 -6.70 1.04 -3.68
CA ALA A 186 -6.89 -0.07 -4.60
C ALA A 186 -6.28 0.21 -5.99
N LEU A 187 -6.33 1.46 -6.46
CA LEU A 187 -5.70 1.81 -7.73
C LEU A 187 -4.17 1.70 -7.65
N ASP A 188 -3.53 2.09 -6.53
CA ASP A 188 -2.08 1.98 -6.36
C ASP A 188 -1.63 0.51 -6.47
N THR A 189 -2.29 -0.41 -5.81
CA THR A 189 -1.96 -1.84 -5.88
C THR A 189 -2.32 -2.47 -7.22
N TYR A 190 -3.45 -2.09 -7.83
CA TYR A 190 -3.81 -2.57 -9.18
C TYR A 190 -2.85 -2.04 -10.25
N ALA A 191 -2.37 -0.81 -10.11
CA ALA A 191 -1.34 -0.26 -10.97
C ALA A 191 -0.07 -1.12 -10.97
N MET A 192 0.37 -1.60 -9.81
CA MET A 192 1.52 -2.52 -9.72
C MET A 192 1.27 -3.84 -10.47
N VAL A 193 0.04 -4.39 -10.41
CA VAL A 193 -0.34 -5.58 -11.20
C VAL A 193 -0.15 -5.33 -12.69
N VAL A 194 -0.68 -4.21 -13.19
CA VAL A 194 -0.60 -3.84 -14.62
C VAL A 194 0.84 -3.59 -15.05
N ILE A 195 1.61 -2.89 -14.22
CA ILE A 195 3.03 -2.61 -14.47
C ILE A 195 3.83 -3.91 -14.54
N LEU A 196 3.64 -4.84 -13.60
CA LEU A 196 4.33 -6.13 -13.63
C LEU A 196 3.99 -6.93 -14.89
N LYS A 197 2.71 -6.97 -15.28
CA LYS A 197 2.29 -7.63 -16.53
C LYS A 197 3.00 -7.03 -17.75
N CYS A 198 3.08 -5.70 -17.83
CA CYS A 198 3.81 -5.02 -18.90
C CYS A 198 5.30 -5.39 -18.89
N LEU A 199 5.96 -5.34 -17.75
CA LEU A 199 7.38 -5.69 -17.64
C LEU A 199 7.65 -7.13 -18.06
N ASN A 200 6.76 -8.08 -17.77
CA ASN A 200 6.89 -9.48 -18.17
C ASN A 200 6.71 -9.71 -19.69
N THR A 201 6.07 -8.77 -20.42
CA THR A 201 5.96 -8.87 -21.90
C THR A 201 7.20 -8.36 -22.63
N LEU A 202 8.12 -7.72 -21.92
CA LEU A 202 9.33 -7.11 -22.50
C LEU A 202 10.58 -7.99 -22.31
N VAL A 203 10.46 -9.07 -21.56
CA VAL A 203 11.51 -10.06 -21.28
C VAL A 203 11.16 -11.36 -21.97
#